data_35d1df8ddc000347742f24da7f69e873
#
_entry.id   35d1df8ddc000347742f24da7f69e873
#
_cell.length_a   1.000
_cell.length_b   1.000
_cell.length_c   1.000
_cell.angle_alpha   90.00
_cell.angle_beta   90.00
_cell.angle_gamma   90.00
#
_symmetry.space_group_name_H-M   'P 1'
#
loop_
_entity.id
_entity.type
_entity.pdbx_description
1 polymer ?
#
loop_
_entity_poly.entity_id
_entity_poly.type
_entity_poly.pdbx_seq_one_letter_code
_entity_poly.pdbx_strand_id
1 'polypeptide(L)'
;SAFGFAGQKCSAASRAYVDESLFDEFVERLVARTEAIPGTSPLEPGGFLSPVINSAAVARYTAAVSDARLTGRVLTGGERLTDGHHERGHYVAPTVAIVPDDSTLWTSELFVPLLTVRPVATLDDAIERANAVPYGLTAGLFADDDADIGRFHARIESGVVYVNRAAGATTGAWPGVQPFGGWKRSGTAGKAGGGPYYLQQYL
;
A
#
# COMPACT_ATOMS: atom_id res chain seq x y z
N SER A 1 -5.34 -3.79 3.14
CA SER A 1 -3.89 -3.61 3.30
C SER A 1 -3.43 -2.15 3.19
N ALA A 2 -4.13 -1.27 2.46
CA ALA A 2 -3.71 0.11 2.22
C ALA A 2 -3.95 1.04 3.41
N PHE A 3 -5.10 0.95 4.07
CA PHE A 3 -5.59 1.99 4.98
C PHE A 3 -5.50 1.65 6.47
N GLY A 4 -5.18 0.41 6.82
CA GLY A 4 -4.93 0.04 8.20
C GLY A 4 -3.82 0.89 8.82
N PHE A 5 -4.04 1.40 10.04
CA PHE A 5 -3.12 2.33 10.71
C PHE A 5 -2.87 3.63 9.91
N ALA A 6 -3.90 4.09 9.16
CA ALA A 6 -3.82 5.24 8.24
C ALA A 6 -2.68 5.12 7.20
N GLY A 7 -2.39 3.92 6.72
CA GLY A 7 -1.32 3.69 5.74
C GLY A 7 0.10 3.86 6.29
N GLN A 8 0.25 4.05 7.61
CA GLN A 8 1.54 4.31 8.26
C GLN A 8 2.27 3.00 8.62
N LYS A 9 2.43 2.15 7.64
CA LYS A 9 3.21 0.90 7.73
C LYS A 9 4.14 0.81 6.53
N CYS A 10 5.36 0.36 6.75
CA CYS A 10 6.32 0.09 5.66
C CYS A 10 5.79 -0.95 4.65
N SER A 11 4.87 -1.80 5.09
CA SER A 11 4.23 -2.85 4.29
C SER A 11 2.80 -2.49 3.83
N ALA A 12 2.32 -1.25 4.04
CA ALA A 12 1.03 -0.83 3.53
C ALA A 12 1.04 -0.79 2.00
N ALA A 13 -0.03 -1.28 1.38
CA ALA A 13 -0.17 -1.17 -0.06
C ALA A 13 -0.36 0.30 -0.46
N SER A 14 0.53 0.81 -1.28
CA SER A 14 0.47 2.17 -1.85
C SER A 14 0.05 2.16 -3.32
N ARG A 15 0.12 1.00 -3.99
CA ARG A 15 -0.12 0.84 -5.42
C ARG A 15 -0.87 -0.45 -5.68
N ALA A 16 -1.80 -0.41 -6.64
CA ALA A 16 -2.48 -1.58 -7.15
C ALA A 16 -2.47 -1.56 -8.69
N TYR A 17 -2.02 -2.66 -9.26
CA TYR A 17 -2.05 -2.95 -10.69
C TYR A 17 -3.15 -3.97 -10.92
N VAL A 18 -4.09 -3.68 -11.79
CA VAL A 18 -5.29 -4.49 -11.98
C VAL A 18 -5.42 -4.85 -13.45
N ASP A 19 -5.70 -6.10 -13.74
CA ASP A 19 -6.00 -6.52 -15.12
C ASP A 19 -7.07 -5.62 -15.74
N GLU A 20 -6.84 -5.15 -16.94
CA GLU A 20 -7.71 -4.16 -17.61
C GLU A 20 -9.14 -4.66 -17.77
N SER A 21 -9.34 -5.98 -17.94
CA SER A 21 -10.67 -6.58 -18.06
C SER A 21 -11.48 -6.53 -16.75
N LEU A 22 -10.82 -6.40 -15.61
CA LEU A 22 -11.43 -6.35 -14.28
C LEU A 22 -11.41 -4.94 -13.68
N PHE A 23 -10.74 -3.99 -14.33
CA PHE A 23 -10.38 -2.72 -13.73
C PHE A 23 -11.58 -1.91 -13.25
N ASP A 24 -12.60 -1.75 -14.09
CA ASP A 24 -13.77 -0.93 -13.76
C ASP A 24 -14.55 -1.52 -12.58
N GLU A 25 -14.82 -2.83 -12.59
CA GLU A 25 -15.50 -3.51 -11.49
C GLU A 25 -14.68 -3.47 -10.20
N PHE A 26 -13.36 -3.67 -10.30
CA PHE A 26 -12.46 -3.58 -9.17
C PHE A 26 -12.49 -2.18 -8.54
N VAL A 27 -12.40 -1.13 -9.35
CA VAL A 27 -12.42 0.26 -8.91
C VAL A 27 -13.75 0.59 -8.23
N GLU A 28 -14.88 0.23 -8.83
CA GLU A 28 -16.20 0.44 -8.21
C GLU A 28 -16.28 -0.19 -6.82
N ARG A 29 -15.89 -1.46 -6.70
CA ARG A 29 -15.88 -2.17 -5.42
C ARG A 29 -14.88 -1.58 -4.42
N LEU A 30 -13.71 -1.15 -4.89
CA LEU A 30 -12.69 -0.53 -4.05
C LEU A 30 -13.18 0.80 -3.47
N VAL A 31 -13.79 1.64 -4.29
CA VAL A 31 -14.36 2.93 -3.87
C VAL A 31 -15.45 2.68 -2.82
N ALA A 32 -16.43 1.84 -3.12
CA ALA A 32 -17.52 1.52 -2.21
C ALA A 32 -17.01 0.98 -0.85
N ARG A 33 -16.00 0.11 -0.85
CA ARG A 33 -15.38 -0.40 0.39
C ARG A 33 -14.58 0.66 1.13
N THR A 34 -13.96 1.59 0.42
CA THR A 34 -13.20 2.68 1.03
C THR A 34 -14.14 3.67 1.73
N GLU A 35 -15.25 4.01 1.08
CA GLU A 35 -16.30 4.89 1.64
C GLU A 35 -17.02 4.26 2.83
N ALA A 36 -17.14 2.94 2.85
CA ALA A 36 -17.71 2.20 3.96
C ALA A 36 -16.79 2.05 5.18
N ILE A 37 -15.55 2.55 5.13
CA ILE A 37 -14.64 2.52 6.28
C ILE A 37 -15.23 3.40 7.39
N PRO A 38 -15.46 2.82 8.60
CA PRO A 38 -16.07 3.59 9.68
C PRO A 38 -15.20 4.78 10.09
N GLY A 39 -15.79 5.96 10.14
CA GLY A 39 -15.19 7.17 10.72
C GLY A 39 -15.23 7.20 12.26
N THR A 40 -15.45 6.05 12.91
CA THR A 40 -15.50 5.95 14.38
C THR A 40 -14.12 6.14 15.00
N SER A 41 -14.11 6.66 16.22
CA SER A 41 -12.88 6.82 16.99
C SER A 41 -12.10 5.49 17.09
N PRO A 42 -10.79 5.49 16.93
CA PRO A 42 -9.97 4.28 17.12
C PRO A 42 -10.00 3.76 18.57
N LEU A 43 -10.53 4.54 19.50
CA LEU A 43 -10.74 4.14 20.91
C LEU A 43 -12.06 3.39 21.12
N GLU A 44 -12.92 3.34 20.12
CA GLU A 44 -14.19 2.64 20.19
C GLU A 44 -14.10 1.26 19.52
N PRO A 45 -14.86 0.27 19.97
CA PRO A 45 -14.95 -1.03 19.32
C PRO A 45 -15.34 -0.88 17.84
N GLY A 46 -14.55 -1.49 16.95
CA GLY A 46 -14.75 -1.38 15.49
C GLY A 46 -14.16 -0.13 14.84
N GLY A 47 -13.53 0.76 15.60
CA GLY A 47 -12.79 1.89 15.06
C GLY A 47 -11.62 1.41 14.17
N PHE A 48 -11.57 1.89 12.93
CA PHE A 48 -10.57 1.49 11.96
C PHE A 48 -9.61 2.64 11.58
N LEU A 49 -10.16 3.84 11.41
CA LEU A 49 -9.39 4.99 10.95
C LEU A 49 -8.65 5.64 12.11
N SER A 50 -7.32 5.54 12.09
CA SER A 50 -6.45 6.26 13.01
C SER A 50 -5.98 7.60 12.44
N PRO A 51 -5.55 8.57 13.28
CA PRO A 51 -4.93 9.80 12.79
C PRO A 51 -3.55 9.49 12.17
N VAL A 52 -3.10 10.34 11.26
CA VAL A 52 -1.69 10.39 10.88
C VAL A 52 -0.88 11.08 11.99
N ILE A 53 0.42 10.80 12.04
CA ILE A 53 1.23 11.09 13.24
C ILE A 53 1.37 12.56 13.59
N ASN A 54 1.34 13.46 12.61
CA ASN A 54 1.55 14.90 12.83
C ASN A 54 1.08 15.77 11.65
N SER A 55 1.17 17.07 11.81
CA SER A 55 0.82 18.07 10.78
C SER A 55 1.66 17.93 9.49
N ALA A 56 2.92 17.51 9.59
CA ALA A 56 3.74 17.28 8.40
C ALA A 56 3.22 16.10 7.55
N ALA A 57 2.65 15.06 8.18
CA ALA A 57 1.99 13.98 7.48
C ALA A 57 0.69 14.46 6.81
N VAL A 58 -0.09 15.34 7.47
CA VAL A 58 -1.25 15.99 6.85
C VAL A 58 -0.84 16.82 5.64
N ALA A 59 0.23 17.63 5.76
CA ALA A 59 0.71 18.46 4.65
C ALA A 59 1.15 17.59 3.46
N ARG A 60 1.86 16.48 3.72
CA ARG A 60 2.27 15.52 2.70
C ARG A 60 1.09 14.86 2.00
N TYR A 61 0.07 14.45 2.76
CA TYR A 61 -1.18 13.93 2.23
C TYR A 61 -1.88 14.96 1.34
N THR A 62 -2.06 16.19 1.84
CA THR A 62 -2.73 17.26 1.10
C THR A 62 -2.01 17.59 -0.22
N ALA A 63 -0.68 17.64 -0.19
CA ALA A 63 0.12 17.85 -1.39
C ALA A 63 -0.06 16.72 -2.42
N ALA A 64 -0.03 15.46 -1.97
CA ALA A 64 -0.23 14.30 -2.84
C ALA A 64 -1.64 14.27 -3.44
N VAL A 65 -2.67 14.59 -2.65
CA VAL A 65 -4.06 14.69 -3.14
C VAL A 65 -4.22 15.84 -4.14
N SER A 66 -3.58 16.98 -3.87
CA SER A 66 -3.60 18.12 -4.80
C SER A 66 -2.97 17.75 -6.13
N ASP A 67 -1.81 17.08 -6.11
CA ASP A 67 -1.16 16.57 -7.31
C ASP A 67 -2.05 15.58 -8.08
N ALA A 68 -2.63 14.61 -7.37
CA ALA A 68 -3.54 13.64 -7.97
C ALA A 68 -4.80 14.28 -8.60
N ARG A 69 -5.30 15.38 -8.04
CA ARG A 69 -6.44 16.13 -8.62
C ARG A 69 -6.06 16.95 -9.84
N LEU A 70 -4.83 17.47 -9.87
CA LEU A 70 -4.33 18.27 -11.00
C LEU A 70 -3.95 17.42 -12.21
N THR A 71 -3.36 16.26 -11.98
CA THR A 71 -2.77 15.43 -13.04
C THR A 71 -3.61 14.22 -13.40
N GLY A 72 -4.52 13.79 -12.50
CA GLY A 72 -5.29 12.57 -12.64
C GLY A 72 -6.71 12.71 -12.09
N ARG A 73 -7.15 11.70 -11.33
CA ARG A 73 -8.48 11.64 -10.73
C ARG A 73 -8.40 11.08 -9.31
N VAL A 74 -8.95 11.80 -8.34
CA VAL A 74 -9.26 11.27 -7.01
C VAL A 74 -10.65 10.65 -7.09
N LEU A 75 -10.75 9.35 -6.82
CA LEU A 75 -11.99 8.58 -6.94
C LEU A 75 -12.85 8.65 -5.68
N THR A 76 -12.20 8.68 -4.51
CA THR A 76 -12.83 8.88 -3.20
C THR A 76 -11.83 9.42 -2.19
N GLY A 77 -12.30 10.05 -1.12
CA GLY A 77 -11.48 10.69 -0.10
C GLY A 77 -10.86 12.02 -0.58
N GLY A 78 -9.68 12.32 -0.09
CA GLY A 78 -8.93 13.51 -0.49
C GLY A 78 -9.17 14.72 0.39
N GLU A 79 -9.80 14.57 1.55
CA GLU A 79 -10.04 15.66 2.50
C GLU A 79 -9.42 15.39 3.87
N ARG A 80 -9.14 16.46 4.58
CA ARG A 80 -8.89 16.40 6.01
C ARG A 80 -10.23 16.28 6.74
N LEU A 81 -10.30 15.37 7.71
CA LEU A 81 -11.46 15.20 8.55
C LEU A 81 -11.33 16.11 9.79
N THR A 82 -12.36 16.89 10.09
CA THR A 82 -12.30 17.91 11.15
C THR A 82 -13.57 17.96 12.01
N ASP A 83 -14.51 17.04 11.82
CA ASP A 83 -15.78 16.98 12.55
C ASP A 83 -15.70 16.04 13.76
N GLY A 84 -16.43 16.35 14.81
CA GLY A 84 -16.55 15.52 16.00
C GLY A 84 -15.20 15.18 16.64
N HIS A 85 -14.88 13.91 16.81
CA HIS A 85 -13.62 13.47 17.42
C HIS A 85 -12.38 13.76 16.53
N HIS A 86 -12.57 13.96 15.22
CA HIS A 86 -11.50 14.27 14.27
C HIS A 86 -10.86 15.64 14.55
N GLU A 87 -11.57 16.58 15.20
CA GLU A 87 -11.02 17.88 15.60
C GLU A 87 -9.79 17.77 16.50
N ARG A 88 -9.69 16.66 17.26
CA ARG A 88 -8.64 16.44 18.25
C ARG A 88 -7.40 15.75 17.69
N GLY A 89 -7.34 15.57 16.36
CA GLY A 89 -6.25 14.81 15.74
C GLY A 89 -5.95 15.24 14.31
N HIS A 90 -4.99 14.54 13.74
CA HIS A 90 -4.55 14.72 12.36
C HIS A 90 -5.23 13.69 11.43
N TYR A 91 -6.54 13.75 11.34
CA TYR A 91 -7.31 12.80 10.55
C TYR A 91 -7.39 13.23 9.08
N VAL A 92 -7.17 12.28 8.19
CA VAL A 92 -7.32 12.42 6.73
C VAL A 92 -8.09 11.23 6.17
N ALA A 93 -8.89 11.46 5.15
CA ALA A 93 -9.73 10.44 4.57
C ALA A 93 -8.90 9.38 3.82
N PRO A 94 -9.23 8.09 3.93
CA PRO A 94 -8.71 7.07 3.03
C PRO A 94 -8.99 7.45 1.58
N THR A 95 -7.95 7.45 0.75
CA THR A 95 -8.01 8.04 -0.60
C THR A 95 -7.58 7.03 -1.65
N VAL A 96 -8.37 6.93 -2.72
CA VAL A 96 -8.04 6.18 -3.93
C VAL A 96 -7.90 7.13 -5.09
N ALA A 97 -6.81 7.01 -5.85
CA ALA A 97 -6.54 7.87 -7.00
C ALA A 97 -6.03 7.09 -8.22
N ILE A 98 -6.38 7.59 -9.40
CA ILE A 98 -5.76 7.23 -10.68
C ILE A 98 -4.90 8.40 -11.09
N VAL A 99 -3.61 8.15 -11.36
CA VAL A 99 -2.65 9.17 -11.75
C VAL A 99 -1.87 8.74 -13.00
N PRO A 100 -1.31 9.68 -13.77
CA PRO A 100 -0.49 9.37 -14.94
C PRO A 100 0.73 8.50 -14.62
N ASP A 101 1.30 7.87 -15.65
CA ASP A 101 2.42 6.94 -15.53
C ASP A 101 3.68 7.57 -14.96
N ASP A 102 3.90 8.84 -15.24
CA ASP A 102 5.05 9.63 -14.81
C ASP A 102 4.86 10.32 -13.45
N SER A 103 3.71 10.12 -12.80
CA SER A 103 3.46 10.68 -11.47
C SER A 103 4.44 10.13 -10.42
N THR A 104 4.99 11.03 -9.62
CA THR A 104 5.85 10.67 -8.49
C THR A 104 5.14 9.86 -7.41
N LEU A 105 3.80 9.86 -7.41
CA LEU A 105 2.98 9.05 -6.49
C LEU A 105 3.17 7.54 -6.70
N TRP A 106 3.65 7.11 -7.87
CA TRP A 106 4.02 5.70 -8.12
C TRP A 106 5.31 5.28 -7.43
N THR A 107 6.24 6.21 -7.20
CA THR A 107 7.60 5.90 -6.75
C THR A 107 7.95 6.42 -5.36
N SER A 108 7.11 7.30 -4.79
CA SER A 108 7.33 7.91 -3.47
C SER A 108 6.60 7.14 -2.37
N GLU A 109 7.28 6.89 -1.26
CA GLU A 109 6.65 6.40 -0.04
C GLU A 109 6.05 7.58 0.73
N LEU A 110 4.73 7.65 0.78
CA LEU A 110 4.01 8.78 1.41
C LEU A 110 3.74 8.57 2.90
N PHE A 111 3.55 7.32 3.34
CA PHE A 111 3.20 6.97 4.72
C PHE A 111 1.90 7.63 5.19
N VAL A 112 0.90 7.65 4.31
CA VAL A 112 -0.44 8.22 4.51
C VAL A 112 -1.48 7.32 3.84
N PRO A 113 -2.77 7.43 4.14
CA PRO A 113 -3.80 6.55 3.59
C PRO A 113 -4.19 6.95 2.15
N LEU A 114 -3.24 6.82 1.21
CA LEU A 114 -3.45 7.04 -0.21
C LEU A 114 -3.00 5.83 -1.02
N LEU A 115 -3.91 5.32 -1.85
CA LEU A 115 -3.68 4.21 -2.76
C LEU A 115 -3.82 4.68 -4.20
N THR A 116 -2.80 4.47 -5.03
CA THR A 116 -2.89 4.65 -6.48
C THR A 116 -3.28 3.35 -7.15
N VAL A 117 -4.16 3.42 -8.16
CA VAL A 117 -4.63 2.26 -8.92
C VAL A 117 -4.49 2.51 -10.41
N ARG A 118 -4.20 1.47 -11.18
CA ARG A 118 -4.14 1.55 -12.64
C ARG A 118 -4.43 0.21 -13.31
N PRO A 119 -4.98 0.22 -14.54
CA PRO A 119 -5.08 -0.98 -15.35
C PRO A 119 -3.70 -1.39 -15.88
N VAL A 120 -3.55 -2.69 -16.13
CA VAL A 120 -2.42 -3.29 -16.83
C VAL A 120 -2.94 -4.34 -17.79
N ALA A 121 -2.29 -4.47 -18.95
CA ALA A 121 -2.70 -5.44 -19.96
C ALA A 121 -2.21 -6.86 -19.65
N THR A 122 -1.11 -6.99 -18.90
CA THR A 122 -0.51 -8.29 -18.60
C THR A 122 0.10 -8.32 -17.20
N LEU A 123 0.27 -9.52 -16.65
CA LEU A 123 1.02 -9.73 -15.42
C LEU A 123 2.48 -9.27 -15.54
N ASP A 124 3.09 -9.44 -16.71
CA ASP A 124 4.47 -9.01 -16.95
C ASP A 124 4.61 -7.49 -16.85
N ASP A 125 3.68 -6.72 -17.43
CA ASP A 125 3.65 -5.26 -17.28
C ASP A 125 3.46 -4.86 -15.80
N ALA A 126 2.58 -5.56 -15.07
CA ALA A 126 2.39 -5.32 -13.64
C ALA A 126 3.68 -5.55 -12.83
N ILE A 127 4.39 -6.65 -13.09
CA ILE A 127 5.65 -6.99 -12.41
C ILE A 127 6.74 -5.97 -12.74
N GLU A 128 6.89 -5.60 -14.02
CA GLU A 128 7.88 -4.61 -14.44
C GLU A 128 7.65 -3.24 -13.77
N ARG A 129 6.41 -2.78 -13.73
CA ARG A 129 6.04 -1.53 -13.04
C ARG A 129 6.22 -1.63 -11.54
N ALA A 130 5.88 -2.76 -10.92
CA ALA A 130 6.11 -2.98 -9.49
C ALA A 130 7.60 -2.96 -9.15
N ASN A 131 8.44 -3.48 -10.05
CA ASN A 131 9.89 -3.49 -9.90
C ASN A 131 10.59 -2.17 -10.25
N ALA A 132 9.96 -1.30 -11.04
CA ALA A 132 10.55 -0.03 -11.51
C ALA A 132 10.67 1.05 -10.42
N VAL A 133 10.54 0.70 -9.15
CA VAL A 133 10.60 1.63 -8.01
C VAL A 133 11.81 1.35 -7.13
N PRO A 134 12.30 2.33 -6.36
CA PRO A 134 13.49 2.16 -5.53
C PRO A 134 13.29 1.28 -4.30
N TYR A 135 12.09 0.78 -4.06
CA TYR A 135 11.72 -0.04 -2.91
C TYR A 135 11.30 -1.45 -3.35
N GLY A 136 11.39 -2.41 -2.43
CA GLY A 136 10.97 -3.79 -2.67
C GLY A 136 10.77 -4.54 -1.36
N LEU A 137 9.90 -4.03 -0.48
CA LEU A 137 9.65 -4.67 0.81
C LEU A 137 8.61 -5.78 0.70
N THR A 138 7.40 -5.43 0.25
CA THR A 138 6.28 -6.38 0.15
C THR A 138 5.59 -6.29 -1.19
N ALA A 139 5.14 -7.43 -1.72
CA ALA A 139 4.27 -7.50 -2.87
C ALA A 139 3.25 -8.65 -2.71
N GLY A 140 2.07 -8.49 -3.27
CA GLY A 140 1.02 -9.50 -3.28
C GLY A 140 0.43 -9.69 -4.65
N LEU A 141 0.08 -10.92 -4.98
CA LEU A 141 -0.62 -11.30 -6.19
C LEU A 141 -1.95 -11.98 -5.83
N PHE A 142 -2.98 -11.71 -6.62
CA PHE A 142 -4.21 -12.48 -6.69
C PHE A 142 -4.31 -13.07 -8.09
N ALA A 143 -4.23 -14.37 -8.23
CA ALA A 143 -4.31 -15.11 -9.48
C ALA A 143 -4.69 -16.57 -9.21
N ASP A 144 -5.35 -17.20 -10.18
CA ASP A 144 -5.76 -18.60 -10.11
C ASP A 144 -4.86 -19.52 -10.95
N ASP A 145 -4.04 -18.95 -11.86
CA ASP A 145 -3.15 -19.71 -12.74
C ASP A 145 -1.78 -19.95 -12.06
N ASP A 146 -1.40 -21.21 -11.92
CA ASP A 146 -0.11 -21.61 -11.32
C ASP A 146 1.10 -21.11 -12.12
N ALA A 147 0.98 -20.95 -13.44
CA ALA A 147 2.07 -20.42 -14.26
C ALA A 147 2.30 -18.92 -13.99
N ASP A 148 1.21 -18.17 -13.78
CA ASP A 148 1.27 -16.75 -13.39
C ASP A 148 1.84 -16.59 -11.98
N ILE A 149 1.43 -17.45 -11.05
CA ILE A 149 1.98 -17.49 -9.70
C ILE A 149 3.48 -17.80 -9.73
N GLY A 150 3.88 -18.79 -10.51
CA GLY A 150 5.30 -19.15 -10.71
C GLY A 150 6.11 -17.99 -11.31
N ARG A 151 5.55 -17.31 -12.30
CA ARG A 151 6.16 -16.14 -12.96
C ARG A 151 6.33 -14.97 -12.01
N PHE A 152 5.31 -14.68 -11.19
CA PHE A 152 5.37 -13.66 -10.17
C PHE A 152 6.48 -13.93 -9.16
N HIS A 153 6.54 -15.14 -8.60
CA HIS A 153 7.59 -15.51 -7.64
C HIS A 153 9.00 -15.44 -8.23
N ALA A 154 9.16 -15.77 -9.50
CA ALA A 154 10.46 -15.75 -10.17
C ALA A 154 10.97 -14.33 -10.48
N ARG A 155 10.08 -13.34 -10.63
CA ARG A 155 10.45 -12.04 -11.19
C ARG A 155 10.22 -10.84 -10.27
N ILE A 156 9.38 -10.96 -9.25
CA ILE A 156 9.09 -9.83 -8.36
C ILE A 156 10.29 -9.51 -7.45
N GLU A 157 10.69 -8.26 -7.42
CA GLU A 157 11.81 -7.78 -6.60
C GLU A 157 11.34 -7.26 -5.24
N SER A 158 10.75 -8.14 -4.45
CA SER A 158 10.28 -7.84 -3.09
C SER A 158 10.68 -8.94 -2.14
N GLY A 159 11.09 -8.56 -0.93
CA GLY A 159 11.60 -9.50 0.06
C GLY A 159 10.52 -10.34 0.75
N VAL A 160 9.29 -9.82 0.86
CA VAL A 160 8.14 -10.54 1.41
C VAL A 160 7.03 -10.57 0.38
N VAL A 161 6.70 -11.76 -0.10
CA VAL A 161 5.69 -11.97 -1.13
C VAL A 161 4.59 -12.89 -0.62
N TYR A 162 3.37 -12.70 -1.12
CA TYR A 162 2.23 -13.55 -0.82
C TYR A 162 1.28 -13.63 -2.01
N VAL A 163 0.57 -14.74 -2.10
CA VAL A 163 -0.41 -15.00 -3.15
C VAL A 163 -1.75 -15.32 -2.50
N ASN A 164 -2.84 -14.77 -3.05
CA ASN A 164 -4.23 -15.03 -2.68
C ASN A 164 -4.54 -14.83 -1.19
N ARG A 165 -3.86 -13.89 -0.55
CA ARG A 165 -4.03 -13.60 0.86
C ARG A 165 -5.10 -12.53 1.09
N ALA A 166 -6.28 -12.94 1.49
CA ALA A 166 -7.45 -12.07 1.62
C ALA A 166 -7.41 -11.11 2.82
N ALA A 167 -6.68 -11.45 3.89
CA ALA A 167 -6.62 -10.63 5.11
C ALA A 167 -5.20 -10.59 5.70
N GLY A 168 -4.85 -9.47 6.33
CA GLY A 168 -3.53 -9.28 6.95
C GLY A 168 -2.38 -9.28 5.94
N ALA A 169 -2.66 -8.91 4.71
CA ALA A 169 -1.71 -8.98 3.60
C ALA A 169 -0.48 -8.08 3.75
N THR A 170 -0.48 -7.15 4.68
CA THR A 170 0.61 -6.20 4.90
C THR A 170 1.64 -6.66 5.92
N THR A 171 1.43 -7.79 6.59
CA THR A 171 2.33 -8.28 7.63
C THR A 171 2.70 -9.72 7.35
N GLY A 172 3.86 -9.93 6.79
CA GLY A 172 4.42 -11.25 6.56
C GLY A 172 5.49 -11.66 7.57
N ALA A 173 5.83 -10.77 8.51
CA ALA A 173 6.91 -11.04 9.44
C ALA A 173 6.43 -11.86 10.64
N TRP A 174 6.81 -13.13 10.64
CA TRP A 174 6.72 -13.97 11.82
C TRP A 174 8.14 -14.26 12.29
N PRO A 175 8.59 -13.66 13.40
CA PRO A 175 9.92 -13.89 13.93
C PRO A 175 10.23 -15.39 14.05
N GLY A 176 11.39 -15.81 13.56
CA GLY A 176 11.82 -17.20 13.56
C GLY A 176 11.25 -18.06 12.41
N VAL A 177 10.19 -17.62 11.72
CA VAL A 177 9.59 -18.37 10.61
C VAL A 177 9.85 -17.69 9.27
N GLN A 178 9.57 -16.39 9.21
CA GLN A 178 9.74 -15.60 7.99
C GLN A 178 10.55 -14.34 8.29
N PRO A 179 11.72 -14.16 7.70
CA PRO A 179 12.48 -12.93 7.84
C PRO A 179 11.74 -11.77 7.19
N PHE A 180 11.80 -10.60 7.83
CA PHE A 180 11.20 -9.37 7.31
C PHE A 180 12.28 -8.41 6.83
N GLY A 181 12.42 -8.32 5.55
CA GLY A 181 13.34 -7.44 4.85
C GLY A 181 12.99 -7.39 3.38
N GLY A 182 13.63 -6.51 2.64
CA GLY A 182 13.30 -6.27 1.26
C GLY A 182 14.52 -6.21 0.34
N TRP A 183 14.25 -5.84 -0.88
CA TRP A 183 15.22 -5.56 -1.92
C TRP A 183 15.42 -4.05 -2.05
N LYS A 184 16.44 -3.64 -2.77
CA LYS A 184 16.73 -2.24 -3.07
C LYS A 184 16.85 -1.42 -1.77
N ARG A 185 16.19 -0.26 -1.68
CA ARG A 185 16.21 0.57 -0.46
C ARG A 185 15.47 -0.05 0.73
N SER A 186 14.71 -1.11 0.51
CA SER A 186 13.99 -1.81 1.59
C SER A 186 14.81 -2.90 2.28
N GLY A 187 16.05 -3.13 1.87
CA GLY A 187 16.96 -4.08 2.50
C GLY A 187 18.35 -4.04 1.89
N THR A 188 19.39 -4.15 2.69
CA THR A 188 20.78 -3.99 2.24
C THR A 188 21.65 -5.23 2.32
N ALA A 189 21.30 -6.21 3.15
CA ALA A 189 22.21 -7.28 3.50
C ALA A 189 21.64 -8.70 3.36
N GLY A 190 20.42 -8.90 2.92
CA GLY A 190 19.76 -10.21 2.92
C GLY A 190 19.57 -10.83 4.32
N LYS A 191 19.93 -10.11 5.37
CA LYS A 191 19.82 -10.53 6.77
C LYS A 191 18.66 -9.80 7.42
N ALA A 192 17.46 -10.20 7.03
CA ALA A 192 16.23 -9.54 7.43
C ALA A 192 15.92 -9.72 8.92
N GLY A 193 15.19 -8.75 9.49
CA GLY A 193 14.73 -8.80 10.87
C GLY A 193 13.91 -10.04 11.17
N GLY A 194 14.12 -10.65 12.33
CA GLY A 194 13.40 -11.85 12.78
C GLY A 194 13.79 -13.16 12.09
N GLY A 195 14.71 -13.14 11.15
CA GLY A 195 15.20 -14.32 10.47
C GLY A 195 16.37 -15.01 11.19
N PRO A 196 16.75 -16.26 10.77
CA PRO A 196 17.81 -17.02 11.42
C PRO A 196 19.20 -16.35 11.32
N TYR A 197 19.37 -15.48 10.32
CA TYR A 197 20.64 -14.77 10.08
C TYR A 197 20.68 -13.38 10.69
N TYR A 198 19.64 -12.96 11.39
CA TYR A 198 19.55 -11.59 11.93
C TYR A 198 20.68 -11.27 12.91
N LEU A 199 20.98 -12.19 13.82
CA LEU A 199 22.03 -11.99 14.81
C LEU A 199 23.44 -11.88 14.21
N GLN A 200 23.67 -12.47 13.04
CA GLN A 200 24.98 -12.41 12.36
C GLN A 200 25.38 -10.99 11.91
N GLN A 201 24.46 -10.06 11.95
CA GLN A 201 24.76 -8.64 11.65
C GLN A 201 25.52 -7.95 12.80
N TYR A 202 25.51 -8.55 13.98
CA TYR A 202 26.08 -7.96 15.21
C TYR A 202 27.31 -8.73 15.71
N LEU A 203 27.74 -9.72 14.96
CA LEU A 203 28.95 -10.52 15.20
C LEU A 203 30.07 -10.09 14.26
#